data_17035127c09c3134feef015bddaeaf03
#
_entry.id   17035127c09c3134feef015bddaeaf03
#
_cell.length_a   1.000
_cell.length_b   1.000
_cell.length_c   1.000
_cell.angle_alpha   90.00
_cell.angle_beta   90.00
_cell.angle_gamma   90.00
#
_symmetry.space_group_name_H-M   'P 1'
#
loop_
_entity.id
_entity.type
_entity.pdbx_description
1 polymer ?
#
loop_
_entity_poly.entity_id
_entity_poly.type
_entity_poly.pdbx_seq_one_letter_code
_entity_poly.pdbx_strand_id
1 'polypeptide(L)'
;DKFLAFLDGKWRTHGWNVLEPHTRTTDTDDSTVLEHPTLKGDKLWTSCALTDMGRVRSRNEDACVELPEQGIWAVADGMGGHADGDLASQLIMTRLSELTVCDDLEGMTRAVTGKISLANRELFERSAINSAGMTGATIVALLGMNHECVCLWAGDSRIYRHRNGMLEQITRDHNLAEELVQQQLISPEEASSHPSSNRLTRAVGIMHELNLDSCRLDVKSGDSFLLCSVGLNKEVSDAEIETMMAFGSTADICEALINLALQRGARDNVTALVVSLTAG
;
A
#
# COMPACT_ATOMS: atom_id res chain seq x y z
N ASP A 1 12.13 21.30 -18.26
CA ASP A 1 11.67 22.67 -17.93
C ASP A 1 10.20 22.76 -17.51
N LYS A 2 9.35 21.76 -17.80
CA LYS A 2 7.97 21.70 -17.28
C LYS A 2 7.87 21.08 -15.88
N PHE A 3 8.85 20.29 -15.49
CA PHE A 3 8.91 19.63 -14.19
C PHE A 3 9.31 20.58 -13.05
N LEU A 4 10.19 21.55 -13.31
CA LEU A 4 10.55 22.59 -12.33
C LEU A 4 9.42 23.59 -12.06
N ALA A 5 8.49 23.80 -13.00
CA ALA A 5 7.30 24.61 -12.80
C ALA A 5 6.24 23.95 -11.90
N PHE A 6 6.33 22.63 -11.71
CA PHE A 6 5.42 21.85 -10.85
C PHE A 6 5.77 22.03 -9.35
N LEU A 7 7.04 22.33 -9.03
CA LEU A 7 7.51 22.53 -7.65
C LEU A 7 7.29 23.95 -7.11
N ASP A 8 6.91 24.91 -7.96
CA ASP A 8 6.67 26.31 -7.55
C ASP A 8 5.23 26.54 -7.05
N GLY A 9 4.88 25.92 -5.95
CA GLY A 9 4.03 26.45 -4.87
C GLY A 9 2.67 27.07 -5.19
N LYS A 10 1.83 26.55 -6.12
CA LYS A 10 0.47 27.10 -6.37
C LYS A 10 -0.68 26.09 -6.33
N TRP A 11 -0.69 25.17 -5.37
CA TRP A 11 -1.87 24.30 -5.19
C TRP A 11 -2.19 24.15 -3.70
N ARG A 12 -2.70 25.20 -3.08
CA ARG A 12 -3.47 25.09 -1.84
C ARG A 12 -4.95 25.15 -2.18
N THR A 13 -5.70 24.25 -1.61
CA THR A 13 -7.16 24.09 -1.51
C THR A 13 -7.78 23.07 -2.45
N HIS A 14 -7.93 21.82 -1.94
CA HIS A 14 -9.20 21.05 -2.04
C HIS A 14 -9.08 19.91 -1.02
N GLY A 15 -10.11 19.77 -0.16
CA GLY A 15 -10.16 18.96 1.04
C GLY A 15 -9.65 17.52 0.91
N TRP A 16 -8.57 17.24 1.60
CA TRP A 16 -7.99 15.92 1.74
C TRP A 16 -8.53 15.26 3.01
N ASN A 17 -9.05 14.04 2.89
CA ASN A 17 -9.31 13.23 4.06
C ASN A 17 -8.01 12.52 4.45
N VAL A 18 -7.26 13.17 5.33
CA VAL A 18 -6.20 12.51 6.10
C VAL A 18 -6.90 11.78 7.23
N LEU A 19 -6.76 10.47 7.31
CA LEU A 19 -7.14 9.74 8.54
C LEU A 19 -6.14 10.10 9.62
N GLU A 20 -6.46 11.12 10.40
CA GLU A 20 -5.67 11.47 11.58
C GLU A 20 -5.82 10.40 12.68
N PRO A 21 -4.74 10.03 13.36
CA PRO A 21 -4.84 9.28 14.60
C PRO A 21 -5.60 10.14 15.62
N HIS A 22 -6.55 9.54 16.34
CA HIS A 22 -7.40 10.19 17.33
C HIS A 22 -6.61 11.10 18.27
N THR A 23 -6.65 12.42 18.05
CA THR A 23 -6.16 13.41 18.99
C THR A 23 -7.25 13.77 19.98
N ARG A 24 -6.98 13.52 21.26
CA ARG A 24 -7.73 14.14 22.36
C ARG A 24 -7.41 15.64 22.38
N THR A 25 -8.45 16.45 22.26
CA THR A 25 -8.36 17.88 22.56
C THR A 25 -8.11 18.12 24.03
N THR A 26 -7.00 18.75 24.38
CA THR A 26 -6.88 19.62 25.55
C THR A 26 -5.99 20.80 25.17
N ASP A 27 -6.58 22.00 25.23
CA ASP A 27 -5.86 23.27 25.21
C ASP A 27 -4.84 23.31 26.33
N THR A 28 -3.57 23.50 26.01
CA THR A 28 -2.64 24.36 26.73
C THR A 28 -1.36 24.55 25.92
N ASP A 29 -1.01 25.80 25.73
CA ASP A 29 0.21 26.34 25.14
C ASP A 29 1.44 25.79 25.90
N ASP A 30 2.23 24.93 25.23
CA ASP A 30 3.65 24.73 25.51
C ASP A 30 4.33 24.05 24.31
N SER A 31 5.29 24.77 23.73
CA SER A 31 6.11 24.34 22.60
C SER A 31 7.14 23.30 23.04
N THR A 32 6.72 22.06 23.19
CA THR A 32 7.62 20.91 23.33
C THR A 32 7.62 20.11 22.05
N VAL A 33 8.76 20.13 21.37
CA VAL A 33 9.10 19.21 20.27
C VAL A 33 8.98 17.79 20.84
N LEU A 34 7.98 17.03 20.39
CA LEU A 34 7.85 15.63 20.72
C LEU A 34 8.95 14.86 19.97
N GLU A 35 10.03 14.56 20.66
CA GLU A 35 11.00 13.56 20.19
C GLU A 35 10.31 12.18 20.17
N HIS A 36 10.13 11.63 18.98
CA HIS A 36 9.61 10.27 18.82
C HIS A 36 10.63 9.26 19.36
N PRO A 37 10.19 8.21 20.12
CA PRO A 37 11.10 7.23 20.68
C PRO A 37 11.84 6.47 19.57
N THR A 38 13.15 6.50 19.63
CA THR A 38 14.08 5.79 18.77
C THR A 38 13.83 4.28 18.87
N LEU A 39 13.42 3.64 17.78
CA LEU A 39 13.57 2.18 17.64
C LEU A 39 15.04 1.84 17.85
N LYS A 40 15.35 0.80 18.62
CA LYS A 40 16.72 0.35 18.94
C LYS A 40 17.51 0.07 17.66
N GLY A 41 18.28 1.03 17.20
CA GLY A 41 19.15 0.98 16.02
C GLY A 41 19.11 2.30 15.25
N ASP A 42 20.25 2.81 14.83
CA ASP A 42 20.50 4.13 14.22
C ASP A 42 19.78 4.38 12.87
N LYS A 43 18.60 3.83 12.63
CA LYS A 43 17.84 4.00 11.38
C LYS A 43 16.43 4.48 11.65
N LEU A 44 16.09 5.58 11.01
CA LEU A 44 14.76 6.17 11.08
C LEU A 44 13.95 5.78 9.85
N TRP A 45 12.86 5.06 10.06
CA TRP A 45 11.84 4.85 9.06
C TRP A 45 10.90 6.05 9.05
N THR A 46 10.73 6.65 7.89
CA THR A 46 9.74 7.71 7.67
C THR A 46 8.73 7.22 6.64
N SER A 47 7.47 7.57 6.82
CA SER A 47 6.43 7.18 5.87
C SER A 47 5.39 8.26 5.69
N CYS A 48 4.66 8.17 4.59
CA CYS A 48 3.48 8.95 4.30
C CYS A 48 2.53 8.11 3.44
N ALA A 49 1.26 8.10 3.81
CA ALA A 49 0.19 7.47 3.05
C ALA A 49 -0.83 8.51 2.60
N LEU A 50 -1.23 8.43 1.33
CA LEU A 50 -2.34 9.20 0.78
C LEU A 50 -3.26 8.27 -0.01
N THR A 51 -4.56 8.48 0.13
CA THR A 51 -5.59 7.76 -0.60
C THR A 51 -6.64 8.74 -1.13
N ASP A 52 -7.11 8.52 -2.35
CA ASP A 52 -8.14 9.32 -3.01
C ASP A 52 -9.18 8.41 -3.68
N MET A 53 -10.43 8.82 -3.65
CA MET A 53 -11.53 8.09 -4.27
C MET A 53 -11.42 8.00 -5.79
N GLY A 54 -10.61 8.86 -6.41
CA GLY A 54 -10.55 9.01 -7.85
C GLY A 54 -11.70 9.83 -8.42
N ARG A 55 -11.83 9.81 -9.75
CA ARG A 55 -12.79 10.68 -10.46
C ARG A 55 -14.05 9.96 -10.91
N VAL A 56 -14.08 8.65 -10.84
CA VAL A 56 -15.17 7.82 -11.41
C VAL A 56 -15.92 7.06 -10.33
N ARG A 57 -15.22 6.60 -9.29
CA ARG A 57 -15.84 5.84 -8.21
C ARG A 57 -16.65 6.75 -7.30
N SER A 58 -17.70 6.21 -6.67
CA SER A 58 -18.56 6.91 -5.71
C SER A 58 -18.13 6.68 -4.25
N ARG A 59 -17.21 5.75 -4.02
CA ARG A 59 -16.65 5.39 -2.71
C ARG A 59 -15.17 5.08 -2.84
N ASN A 60 -14.45 5.26 -1.75
CA ASN A 60 -13.09 4.76 -1.63
C ASN A 60 -13.11 3.42 -0.91
N GLU A 61 -12.79 2.35 -1.63
CA GLU A 61 -12.70 0.98 -1.12
C GLU A 61 -11.26 0.59 -0.77
N ASP A 62 -10.30 1.47 -1.07
CA ASP A 62 -8.92 1.32 -0.61
C ASP A 62 -8.79 1.66 0.88
N ALA A 63 -7.87 0.99 1.55
CA ALA A 63 -7.45 1.32 2.91
C ALA A 63 -5.94 1.14 3.07
N CYS A 64 -5.34 1.91 3.97
CA CYS A 64 -3.94 1.78 4.32
C CYS A 64 -3.71 1.94 5.82
N VAL A 65 -2.58 1.43 6.30
CA VAL A 65 -2.15 1.60 7.68
C VAL A 65 -0.65 1.86 7.74
N GLU A 66 -0.28 2.81 8.60
CA GLU A 66 1.10 3.12 8.97
C GLU A 66 1.26 2.83 10.46
N LEU A 67 2.12 1.89 10.81
CA LEU A 67 2.46 1.53 12.19
C LEU A 67 3.99 1.57 12.33
N PRO A 68 4.60 2.76 12.25
CA PRO A 68 6.06 2.90 12.19
C PRO A 68 6.76 2.39 13.45
N GLU A 69 6.14 2.48 14.63
CA GLU A 69 6.68 1.95 15.88
C GLU A 69 6.75 0.41 15.87
N GLN A 70 5.82 -0.24 15.17
CA GLN A 70 5.81 -1.68 14.96
C GLN A 70 6.64 -2.11 13.75
N GLY A 71 7.00 -1.17 12.86
CA GLY A 71 7.66 -1.46 11.59
C GLY A 71 6.73 -2.09 10.56
N ILE A 72 5.44 -1.71 10.53
CA ILE A 72 4.41 -2.31 9.67
C ILE A 72 3.73 -1.23 8.83
N TRP A 73 3.69 -1.42 7.52
CA TRP A 73 2.98 -0.58 6.56
C TRP A 73 2.18 -1.47 5.61
N ALA A 74 0.93 -1.12 5.33
CA ALA A 74 0.11 -1.93 4.44
C ALA A 74 -0.89 -1.11 3.64
N VAL A 75 -1.21 -1.61 2.43
CA VAL A 75 -2.27 -1.10 1.54
C VAL A 75 -3.16 -2.28 1.14
N ALA A 76 -4.47 -2.07 1.15
CA ALA A 76 -5.47 -3.02 0.69
C ALA A 76 -6.44 -2.31 -0.26
N ASP A 77 -6.75 -2.95 -1.39
CA ASP A 77 -7.71 -2.50 -2.39
C ASP A 77 -8.94 -3.41 -2.29
N GLY A 78 -10.05 -2.82 -1.88
CA GLY A 78 -11.29 -3.54 -1.61
C GLY A 78 -12.07 -3.84 -2.87
N MET A 79 -12.65 -5.04 -2.93
CA MET A 79 -13.51 -5.47 -4.02
C MET A 79 -14.78 -6.12 -3.48
N GLY A 80 -15.91 -5.78 -4.10
CA GLY A 80 -17.23 -6.33 -3.74
C GLY A 80 -18.36 -5.53 -4.35
N GLY A 81 -19.57 -6.10 -4.37
CA GLY A 81 -20.77 -5.37 -4.81
C GLY A 81 -21.33 -4.47 -3.71
N HIS A 82 -21.61 -3.22 -4.00
CA HIS A 82 -22.53 -2.31 -3.27
C HIS A 82 -22.17 -1.75 -1.88
N ALA A 83 -21.19 -2.14 -1.15
CA ALA A 83 -20.76 -1.58 0.14
C ALA A 83 -19.81 -2.52 0.90
N ASP A 84 -19.39 -3.57 0.27
CA ASP A 84 -18.66 -4.64 0.95
C ASP A 84 -17.14 -4.56 0.68
N GLY A 85 -16.71 -3.79 -0.36
CA GLY A 85 -15.28 -3.62 -0.66
C GLY A 85 -14.55 -2.80 0.39
N ASP A 86 -15.12 -1.66 0.80
CA ASP A 86 -14.59 -0.83 1.88
C ASP A 86 -14.50 -1.57 3.22
N LEU A 87 -15.50 -2.41 3.49
CA LEU A 87 -15.49 -3.26 4.69
C LEU A 87 -14.34 -4.28 4.67
N ALA A 88 -14.04 -4.86 3.51
CA ALA A 88 -12.97 -5.85 3.41
C ALA A 88 -11.60 -5.23 3.66
N SER A 89 -11.27 -4.13 3.00
CA SER A 89 -10.02 -3.42 3.19
C SER A 89 -9.87 -2.88 4.62
N GLN A 90 -10.92 -2.28 5.18
CA GLN A 90 -10.94 -1.76 6.55
C GLN A 90 -10.82 -2.86 7.61
N LEU A 91 -11.41 -4.04 7.40
CA LEU A 91 -11.26 -5.17 8.32
C LEU A 91 -9.79 -5.61 8.41
N ILE A 92 -9.10 -5.70 7.27
CA ILE A 92 -7.68 -6.05 7.24
C ILE A 92 -6.87 -5.03 8.05
N MET A 93 -7.05 -3.71 7.79
CA MET A 93 -6.34 -2.66 8.50
C MET A 93 -6.62 -2.67 10.00
N THR A 94 -7.87 -2.89 10.38
CA THR A 94 -8.28 -3.03 11.80
C THR A 94 -7.54 -4.19 12.47
N ARG A 95 -7.48 -5.36 11.81
CA ARG A 95 -6.77 -6.53 12.35
C ARG A 95 -5.26 -6.29 12.49
N LEU A 96 -4.66 -5.58 11.53
CA LEU A 96 -3.23 -5.21 11.60
C LEU A 96 -2.97 -4.21 12.73
N SER A 97 -3.86 -3.25 12.94
CA SER A 97 -3.72 -2.24 14.01
C SER A 97 -3.83 -2.82 15.43
N GLU A 98 -4.33 -4.05 15.58
CA GLU A 98 -4.33 -4.76 16.86
C GLU A 98 -2.95 -5.36 17.22
N LEU A 99 -1.97 -5.30 16.31
CA LEU A 99 -0.63 -5.85 16.56
C LEU A 99 0.19 -4.96 17.49
N THR A 100 0.94 -5.61 18.35
CA THR A 100 1.95 -4.97 19.22
C THR A 100 3.35 -5.18 18.64
N VAL A 101 4.33 -4.44 19.16
CA VAL A 101 5.74 -4.58 18.78
C VAL A 101 6.20 -6.03 19.00
N CYS A 102 6.88 -6.58 17.98
CA CYS A 102 7.49 -7.92 18.02
C CYS A 102 8.99 -7.80 18.28
N ASP A 103 9.59 -8.86 18.85
CA ASP A 103 11.01 -8.89 19.17
C ASP A 103 11.89 -9.15 17.93
N ASP A 104 11.36 -9.86 16.95
CA ASP A 104 12.07 -10.21 15.71
C ASP A 104 11.16 -10.18 14.48
N LEU A 105 11.78 -10.08 13.31
CA LEU A 105 11.09 -9.98 12.01
C LEU A 105 10.29 -11.25 11.69
N GLU A 106 10.74 -12.42 12.13
CA GLU A 106 10.03 -13.68 11.91
C GLU A 106 8.75 -13.77 12.74
N GLY A 107 8.81 -13.36 14.02
CA GLY A 107 7.64 -13.22 14.89
C GLY A 107 6.64 -12.22 14.34
N MET A 108 7.13 -11.06 13.88
CA MET A 108 6.30 -10.05 13.21
C MET A 108 5.62 -10.64 11.96
N THR A 109 6.36 -11.33 11.10
CA THR A 109 5.82 -11.97 9.90
C THR A 109 4.72 -12.97 10.23
N ARG A 110 4.94 -13.82 11.23
CA ARG A 110 3.92 -14.78 11.71
C ARG A 110 2.68 -14.07 12.26
N ALA A 111 2.86 -13.00 13.04
CA ALA A 111 1.76 -12.25 13.64
C ALA A 111 0.91 -11.56 12.57
N VAL A 112 1.55 -10.87 11.60
CA VAL A 112 0.87 -10.21 10.48
C VAL A 112 0.13 -11.24 9.62
N THR A 113 0.80 -12.33 9.22
CA THR A 113 0.17 -13.42 8.46
C THR A 113 -1.04 -14.00 9.19
N GLY A 114 -0.94 -14.19 10.52
CA GLY A 114 -2.05 -14.65 11.35
C GLY A 114 -3.25 -13.70 11.35
N LYS A 115 -3.01 -12.38 11.43
CA LYS A 115 -4.07 -11.37 11.38
C LYS A 115 -4.74 -11.30 10.01
N ILE A 116 -3.97 -11.36 8.92
CA ILE A 116 -4.54 -11.40 7.55
C ILE A 116 -5.34 -12.70 7.34
N SER A 117 -4.85 -13.84 7.82
CA SER A 117 -5.58 -15.11 7.74
C SER A 117 -6.88 -15.10 8.55
N LEU A 118 -6.91 -14.40 9.69
CA LEU A 118 -8.14 -14.20 10.46
C LEU A 118 -9.15 -13.34 9.68
N ALA A 119 -8.70 -12.22 9.12
CA ALA A 119 -9.54 -11.37 8.26
C ALA A 119 -10.07 -12.16 7.04
N ASN A 120 -9.24 -12.99 6.41
CA ASN A 120 -9.65 -13.86 5.31
C ASN A 120 -10.82 -14.76 5.70
N ARG A 121 -10.72 -15.44 6.83
CA ARG A 121 -11.78 -16.34 7.31
C ARG A 121 -13.07 -15.58 7.58
N GLU A 122 -12.98 -14.44 8.26
CA GLU A 122 -14.17 -13.62 8.58
C GLU A 122 -14.88 -13.14 7.31
N LEU A 123 -14.12 -12.68 6.30
CA LEU A 123 -14.70 -12.24 5.02
C LEU A 123 -15.30 -13.40 4.24
N PHE A 124 -14.60 -14.53 4.18
CA PHE A 124 -15.08 -15.73 3.49
C PHE A 124 -16.39 -16.26 4.09
N GLU A 125 -16.47 -16.35 5.44
CA GLU A 125 -17.68 -16.77 6.15
C GLU A 125 -18.83 -15.78 5.93
N ARG A 126 -18.57 -14.46 5.94
CA ARG A 126 -19.60 -13.45 5.64
C ARG A 126 -20.14 -13.57 4.21
N SER A 127 -19.25 -13.77 3.23
CA SER A 127 -19.66 -13.96 1.83
C SER A 127 -20.53 -15.20 1.65
N ALA A 128 -20.29 -16.27 2.41
CA ALA A 128 -21.09 -17.50 2.37
C ALA A 128 -22.50 -17.31 2.96
N ILE A 129 -22.67 -16.39 3.90
CA ILE A 129 -23.96 -16.12 4.57
C ILE A 129 -24.78 -15.09 3.79
N ASN A 130 -24.11 -14.08 3.23
CA ASN A 130 -24.77 -12.99 2.54
C ASN A 130 -24.91 -13.31 1.04
N SER A 131 -26.14 -13.28 0.53
CA SER A 131 -26.43 -13.44 -0.91
C SER A 131 -25.91 -12.26 -1.78
N ALA A 132 -25.15 -11.35 -1.22
CA ALA A 132 -24.72 -10.10 -1.86
C ALA A 132 -23.51 -10.26 -2.81
N GLY A 133 -22.90 -11.44 -2.87
CA GLY A 133 -21.72 -11.69 -3.73
C GLY A 133 -20.42 -11.86 -2.95
N MET A 134 -19.33 -12.05 -3.67
CA MET A 134 -17.98 -12.20 -3.10
C MET A 134 -17.47 -10.85 -2.60
N THR A 135 -16.99 -10.82 -1.35
CA THR A 135 -16.39 -9.67 -0.70
C THR A 135 -14.95 -10.00 -0.36
N GLY A 136 -14.02 -9.17 -0.77
CA GLY A 136 -12.60 -9.39 -0.52
C GLY A 136 -11.77 -8.14 -0.71
N ALA A 137 -10.46 -8.27 -0.54
CA ALA A 137 -9.52 -7.20 -0.83
C ALA A 137 -8.15 -7.76 -1.21
N THR A 138 -7.39 -7.02 -2.01
CA THR A 138 -5.96 -7.24 -2.14
C THR A 138 -5.26 -6.87 -0.83
N ILE A 139 -4.03 -7.28 -0.68
CA ILE A 139 -3.14 -6.83 0.40
C ILE A 139 -1.71 -6.78 -0.09
N VAL A 140 -1.01 -5.70 0.23
CA VAL A 140 0.44 -5.61 0.24
C VAL A 140 0.86 -5.07 1.60
N ALA A 141 1.87 -5.69 2.20
CA ALA A 141 2.41 -5.27 3.49
C ALA A 141 3.94 -5.29 3.47
N LEU A 142 4.56 -4.22 3.95
CA LEU A 142 5.98 -4.09 4.21
C LEU A 142 6.20 -4.20 5.72
N LEU A 143 7.06 -5.13 6.12
CA LEU A 143 7.45 -5.36 7.51
C LEU A 143 8.94 -5.04 7.62
N GLY A 144 9.30 -3.97 8.31
CA GLY A 144 10.69 -3.50 8.42
C GLY A 144 11.23 -3.63 9.84
N MET A 145 12.42 -4.21 9.97
CA MET A 145 13.13 -4.29 11.24
C MET A 145 14.65 -4.28 11.00
N ASN A 146 15.35 -3.37 11.66
CA ASN A 146 16.81 -3.22 11.52
C ASN A 146 17.27 -3.04 10.06
N HIS A 147 17.97 -4.04 9.52
CA HIS A 147 18.54 -4.04 8.16
C HIS A 147 17.81 -4.95 7.20
N GLU A 148 16.63 -5.43 7.55
CA GLU A 148 15.86 -6.37 6.77
C GLU A 148 14.40 -5.93 6.68
N CYS A 149 13.75 -6.33 5.62
CA CYS A 149 12.29 -6.26 5.54
C CYS A 149 11.71 -7.54 4.92
N VAL A 150 10.43 -7.75 5.19
CA VAL A 150 9.62 -8.76 4.52
C VAL A 150 8.46 -8.06 3.82
N CYS A 151 8.30 -8.34 2.55
CA CYS A 151 7.11 -7.98 1.78
C CYS A 151 6.16 -9.17 1.76
N LEU A 152 4.88 -8.94 2.06
CA LEU A 152 3.80 -9.94 1.97
C LEU A 152 2.73 -9.43 1.03
N TRP A 153 2.14 -10.31 0.19
CA TRP A 153 1.05 -9.87 -0.67
C TRP A 153 0.08 -10.98 -1.10
N ALA A 154 -1.14 -10.54 -1.45
CA ALA A 154 -2.12 -11.29 -2.21
C ALA A 154 -2.96 -10.29 -3.02
N GLY A 155 -2.99 -10.44 -4.35
CA GLY A 155 -3.67 -9.55 -5.29
C GLY A 155 -2.72 -8.89 -6.28
N ASP A 156 -3.16 -7.77 -6.86
CA ASP A 156 -2.46 -6.98 -7.87
C ASP A 156 -2.08 -5.56 -7.40
N SER A 157 -2.28 -5.25 -6.12
CA SER A 157 -1.59 -4.15 -5.46
C SER A 157 -0.10 -4.44 -5.41
N ARG A 158 0.73 -3.42 -5.48
CA ARG A 158 2.17 -3.60 -5.69
C ARG A 158 3.03 -2.99 -4.62
N ILE A 159 4.21 -3.59 -4.41
CA ILE A 159 5.35 -3.01 -3.69
C ILE A 159 6.49 -2.82 -4.68
N TYR A 160 7.00 -1.60 -4.74
CA TYR A 160 8.22 -1.26 -5.44
C TYR A 160 9.30 -0.88 -4.45
N ARG A 161 10.55 -1.16 -4.80
CA ARG A 161 11.74 -0.63 -4.13
C ARG A 161 12.46 0.33 -5.06
N HIS A 162 12.78 1.51 -4.58
CA HIS A 162 13.67 2.44 -5.24
C HIS A 162 15.02 2.46 -4.51
N ARG A 163 16.09 2.12 -5.21
CA ARG A 163 17.45 2.07 -4.70
C ARG A 163 18.44 2.54 -5.77
N ASN A 164 19.31 3.48 -5.43
CA ASN A 164 20.36 3.99 -6.33
C ASN A 164 19.82 4.51 -7.68
N GLY A 165 18.67 5.15 -7.69
CA GLY A 165 18.03 5.69 -8.89
C GLY A 165 17.32 4.64 -9.76
N MET A 166 17.11 3.42 -9.28
CA MET A 166 16.43 2.35 -10.01
C MET A 166 15.20 1.89 -9.25
N LEU A 167 14.09 1.73 -9.97
CA LEU A 167 12.85 1.15 -9.48
C LEU A 167 12.82 -0.34 -9.78
N GLU A 168 12.42 -1.12 -8.79
CA GLU A 168 12.22 -2.56 -8.89
C GLU A 168 10.84 -2.94 -8.32
N GLN A 169 10.00 -3.59 -9.11
CA GLN A 169 8.78 -4.19 -8.61
C GLN A 169 9.12 -5.46 -7.83
N ILE A 170 8.79 -5.50 -6.54
CA ILE A 170 9.07 -6.63 -5.65
C ILE A 170 7.97 -7.68 -5.72
N THR A 171 6.72 -7.23 -5.78
CA THR A 171 5.55 -8.12 -5.86
C THR A 171 5.33 -8.62 -7.28
N ARG A 172 4.66 -9.75 -7.41
CA ARG A 172 4.13 -10.24 -8.67
C ARG A 172 2.61 -10.27 -8.56
N ASP A 173 1.93 -9.70 -9.53
CA ASP A 173 0.48 -9.58 -9.52
C ASP A 173 -0.20 -10.96 -9.54
N HIS A 174 -1.21 -11.15 -8.69
CA HIS A 174 -2.06 -12.33 -8.74
C HIS A 174 -3.29 -12.08 -9.59
N ASN A 175 -3.08 -12.01 -10.91
CA ASN A 175 -4.13 -11.90 -11.91
C ASN A 175 -3.91 -12.90 -13.06
N LEU A 176 -4.96 -13.13 -13.84
CA LEU A 176 -4.92 -14.13 -14.88
C LEU A 176 -3.92 -13.79 -16.00
N ALA A 177 -3.70 -12.51 -16.30
CA ALA A 177 -2.73 -12.12 -17.32
C ALA A 177 -1.30 -12.49 -16.90
N GLU A 178 -0.94 -12.25 -15.64
CA GLU A 178 0.37 -12.63 -15.10
C GLU A 178 0.57 -14.16 -15.08
N GLU A 179 -0.49 -14.94 -14.80
CA GLU A 179 -0.43 -16.40 -14.90
C GLU A 179 -0.15 -16.87 -16.34
N LEU A 180 -0.73 -16.19 -17.34
CA LEU A 180 -0.45 -16.48 -18.74
C LEU A 180 1.00 -16.16 -19.13
N VAL A 181 1.58 -15.09 -18.59
CA VAL A 181 3.02 -14.78 -18.74
C VAL A 181 3.89 -15.89 -18.16
N GLN A 182 3.57 -16.36 -16.95
CA GLN A 182 4.33 -17.44 -16.31
C GLN A 182 4.27 -18.75 -17.09
N GLN A 183 3.14 -19.01 -17.75
CA GLN A 183 2.96 -20.16 -18.63
C GLN A 183 3.58 -19.92 -20.02
N GLN A 184 4.22 -18.77 -20.27
CA GLN A 184 4.81 -18.37 -21.53
C GLN A 184 3.79 -18.33 -22.70
N LEU A 185 2.51 -18.08 -22.40
CA LEU A 185 1.43 -17.99 -23.38
C LEU A 185 1.28 -16.58 -23.95
N ILE A 186 1.68 -15.56 -23.20
CA ILE A 186 1.77 -14.16 -23.63
C ILE A 186 3.07 -13.54 -23.13
N SER A 187 3.51 -12.43 -23.73
CA SER A 187 4.67 -11.69 -23.27
C SER A 187 4.30 -10.77 -22.07
N PRO A 188 5.29 -10.31 -21.27
CA PRO A 188 5.04 -9.33 -20.21
C PRO A 188 4.44 -8.01 -20.73
N GLU A 189 4.83 -7.58 -21.93
CA GLU A 189 4.30 -6.37 -22.59
C GLU A 189 2.82 -6.52 -22.94
N GLU A 190 2.40 -7.73 -23.38
CA GLU A 190 1.01 -8.03 -23.70
C GLU A 190 0.12 -8.11 -22.44
N ALA A 191 0.70 -8.51 -21.29
CA ALA A 191 -0.05 -8.68 -20.05
C ALA A 191 -0.71 -7.39 -19.56
N SER A 192 -0.03 -6.25 -19.66
CA SER A 192 -0.51 -4.96 -19.17
C SER A 192 -1.80 -4.49 -19.88
N SER A 193 -1.97 -4.86 -21.16
CA SER A 193 -3.15 -4.53 -21.97
C SER A 193 -4.13 -5.70 -22.13
N HIS A 194 -3.84 -6.85 -21.53
CA HIS A 194 -4.64 -8.05 -21.68
C HIS A 194 -6.03 -7.90 -21.04
N PRO A 195 -7.13 -8.33 -21.68
CA PRO A 195 -8.49 -8.21 -21.13
C PRO A 195 -8.67 -8.87 -19.76
N SER A 196 -7.83 -9.83 -19.41
CA SER A 196 -7.86 -10.56 -18.14
C SER A 196 -6.92 -9.96 -17.07
N SER A 197 -6.25 -8.83 -17.31
CA SER A 197 -5.37 -8.18 -16.34
C SER A 197 -6.09 -7.76 -15.06
N ASN A 198 -7.41 -7.50 -15.15
CA ASN A 198 -8.25 -7.14 -14.00
C ASN A 198 -8.91 -8.36 -13.31
N ARG A 199 -8.58 -9.60 -13.72
CA ARG A 199 -9.17 -10.81 -13.10
C ARG A 199 -8.21 -11.36 -12.06
N LEU A 200 -8.46 -11.01 -10.81
CA LEU A 200 -7.68 -11.53 -9.69
C LEU A 200 -7.83 -13.05 -9.58
N THR A 201 -6.71 -13.70 -9.32
CA THR A 201 -6.63 -15.14 -9.02
C THR A 201 -6.42 -15.41 -7.54
N ARG A 202 -6.06 -14.37 -6.78
CA ARG A 202 -5.85 -14.46 -5.33
C ARG A 202 -6.16 -13.10 -4.66
N ALA A 203 -6.94 -13.13 -3.57
CA ALA A 203 -7.17 -11.99 -2.68
C ALA A 203 -7.69 -12.50 -1.32
N VAL A 204 -7.66 -11.63 -0.32
CA VAL A 204 -8.20 -11.90 1.02
C VAL A 204 -9.72 -11.98 0.94
N GLY A 205 -10.34 -12.99 1.54
CA GLY A 205 -11.80 -13.17 1.62
C GLY A 205 -12.42 -13.96 0.48
N ILE A 206 -11.69 -14.26 -0.61
CA ILE A 206 -12.26 -14.95 -1.77
C ILE A 206 -12.06 -16.48 -1.75
N MET A 207 -11.15 -16.98 -0.93
CA MET A 207 -10.87 -18.41 -0.78
C MET A 207 -10.86 -18.82 0.68
N HIS A 208 -11.23 -20.06 0.96
CA HIS A 208 -11.20 -20.59 2.33
C HIS A 208 -9.79 -20.52 2.93
N GLU A 209 -8.79 -20.91 2.18
CA GLU A 209 -7.38 -20.82 2.57
C GLU A 209 -6.68 -19.76 1.75
N LEU A 210 -6.05 -18.82 2.42
CA LEU A 210 -5.25 -17.75 1.79
C LEU A 210 -3.77 -18.12 1.86
N ASN A 211 -3.13 -18.15 0.70
CA ASN A 211 -1.68 -18.23 0.60
C ASN A 211 -1.13 -16.85 0.26
N LEU A 212 -0.40 -16.24 1.20
CA LEU A 212 0.36 -15.03 0.95
C LEU A 212 1.69 -15.38 0.29
N ASP A 213 2.03 -14.66 -0.77
CA ASP A 213 3.41 -14.67 -1.25
C ASP A 213 4.27 -13.76 -0.36
N SER A 214 5.55 -14.06 -0.29
CA SER A 214 6.49 -13.30 0.54
C SER A 214 7.87 -13.18 -0.10
N CYS A 215 8.54 -12.05 0.17
CA CYS A 215 9.93 -11.81 -0.23
C CYS A 215 10.68 -11.15 0.92
N ARG A 216 11.84 -11.70 1.33
CA ARG A 216 12.72 -11.09 2.32
C ARG A 216 13.86 -10.36 1.62
N LEU A 217 14.15 -9.14 2.06
CA LEU A 217 15.12 -8.25 1.45
C LEU A 217 16.04 -7.63 2.50
N ASP A 218 17.30 -7.46 2.14
CA ASP A 218 18.21 -6.57 2.88
C ASP A 218 17.86 -5.12 2.56
N VAL A 219 17.82 -4.27 3.60
CA VAL A 219 17.52 -2.84 3.49
C VAL A 219 18.76 -2.01 3.76
N LYS A 220 18.97 -0.99 2.94
CA LYS A 220 20.08 -0.04 3.06
C LYS A 220 19.57 1.37 3.29
N SER A 221 20.38 2.20 3.94
CA SER A 221 20.10 3.63 4.02
C SER A 221 19.92 4.22 2.62
N GLY A 222 18.89 5.02 2.44
CA GLY A 222 18.52 5.59 1.14
C GLY A 222 17.57 4.72 0.32
N ASP A 223 17.19 3.53 0.79
CA ASP A 223 16.10 2.77 0.18
C ASP A 223 14.76 3.46 0.45
N SER A 224 13.93 3.47 -0.56
CA SER A 224 12.53 3.87 -0.44
C SER A 224 11.64 2.79 -1.06
N PHE A 225 10.49 2.57 -0.43
CA PHE A 225 9.48 1.62 -0.89
C PHE A 225 8.18 2.37 -1.20
N LEU A 226 7.52 1.98 -2.27
CA LEU A 226 6.17 2.41 -2.59
C LEU A 226 5.24 1.19 -2.50
N LEU A 227 4.20 1.28 -1.66
CA LEU A 227 3.07 0.37 -1.66
C LEU A 227 1.91 1.11 -2.33
N CYS A 228 1.25 0.50 -3.29
CA CYS A 228 0.15 1.16 -3.99
C CYS A 228 -0.96 0.19 -4.38
N SER A 229 -2.19 0.72 -4.48
CA SER A 229 -3.31 0.03 -5.12
C SER A 229 -3.18 0.07 -6.65
N VAL A 230 -3.94 -0.80 -7.31
CA VAL A 230 -3.92 -0.93 -8.77
C VAL A 230 -4.33 0.37 -9.50
N GLY A 231 -5.12 1.23 -8.87
CA GLY A 231 -5.50 2.52 -9.44
C GLY A 231 -4.33 3.47 -9.67
N LEU A 232 -3.24 3.35 -8.91
CA LEU A 232 -2.04 4.16 -9.14
C LEU A 232 -1.28 3.67 -10.37
N ASN A 233 -0.86 2.40 -10.40
CA ASN A 233 0.01 1.88 -11.45
C ASN A 233 -0.69 1.71 -12.81
N LYS A 234 -2.01 1.80 -12.86
CA LYS A 234 -2.76 1.94 -14.12
C LYS A 234 -2.70 3.33 -14.74
N GLU A 235 -2.52 4.36 -13.94
CA GLU A 235 -2.47 5.75 -14.39
C GLU A 235 -1.04 6.30 -14.46
N VAL A 236 -0.11 5.77 -13.66
CA VAL A 236 1.29 6.23 -13.58
C VAL A 236 2.22 5.08 -13.96
N SER A 237 3.06 5.30 -14.97
CA SER A 237 4.00 4.28 -15.45
C SER A 237 5.18 4.09 -14.48
N ASP A 238 5.82 2.92 -14.52
CA ASP A 238 6.98 2.61 -13.68
C ASP A 238 8.12 3.62 -13.87
N ALA A 239 8.38 4.10 -15.09
CA ALA A 239 9.40 5.12 -15.36
C ALA A 239 9.08 6.48 -14.69
N GLU A 240 7.81 6.83 -14.57
CA GLU A 240 7.37 8.05 -13.88
C GLU A 240 7.43 7.87 -12.38
N ILE A 241 7.03 6.69 -11.86
CA ILE A 241 7.18 6.33 -10.45
C ILE A 241 8.68 6.42 -10.07
N GLU A 242 9.57 5.83 -10.88
CA GLU A 242 11.03 5.91 -10.66
C GLU A 242 11.51 7.35 -10.55
N THR A 243 11.08 8.21 -11.48
CA THR A 243 11.45 9.62 -11.49
C THR A 243 10.96 10.35 -10.24
N MET A 244 9.73 10.09 -9.80
CA MET A 244 9.14 10.75 -8.63
C MET A 244 9.76 10.27 -7.33
N MET A 245 10.09 8.97 -7.22
CA MET A 245 10.73 8.41 -6.04
C MET A 245 12.18 8.85 -5.84
N ALA A 246 12.80 9.46 -6.86
CA ALA A 246 14.17 9.94 -6.77
C ALA A 246 14.32 11.24 -5.96
N PHE A 247 13.26 12.01 -5.74
CA PHE A 247 13.34 13.36 -5.18
C PHE A 247 12.20 13.68 -4.23
N GLY A 248 12.52 14.35 -3.13
CA GLY A 248 11.55 14.85 -2.17
C GLY A 248 11.42 14.00 -0.90
N SER A 249 10.61 14.48 0.02
CA SER A 249 10.18 13.72 1.19
C SER A 249 9.15 12.65 0.82
N THR A 250 8.87 11.73 1.74
CA THR A 250 7.80 10.73 1.53
C THR A 250 6.44 11.39 1.24
N ALA A 251 6.17 12.53 1.86
CA ALA A 251 4.95 13.30 1.63
C ALA A 251 4.91 13.92 0.22
N ASP A 252 6.02 14.57 -0.22
CA ASP A 252 6.10 15.16 -1.56
C ASP A 252 5.91 14.10 -2.65
N ILE A 253 6.50 12.91 -2.46
CA ILE A 253 6.37 11.80 -3.40
C ILE A 253 4.92 11.29 -3.46
N CYS A 254 4.28 11.06 -2.31
CA CYS A 254 2.88 10.64 -2.25
C CYS A 254 1.96 11.65 -2.94
N GLU A 255 2.12 12.94 -2.63
CA GLU A 255 1.33 14.01 -3.26
C GLU A 255 1.53 14.04 -4.78
N ALA A 256 2.77 13.93 -5.25
CA ALA A 256 3.08 13.95 -6.67
C ALA A 256 2.43 12.76 -7.41
N LEU A 257 2.53 11.56 -6.86
CA LEU A 257 1.96 10.34 -7.44
C LEU A 257 0.43 10.41 -7.52
N ILE A 258 -0.24 10.76 -6.41
CA ILE A 258 -1.70 10.90 -6.37
C ILE A 258 -2.17 12.00 -7.33
N ASN A 259 -1.52 13.16 -7.32
CA ASN A 259 -1.89 14.26 -8.21
C ASN A 259 -1.75 13.89 -9.69
N LEU A 260 -0.68 13.17 -10.07
CA LEU A 260 -0.52 12.72 -11.45
C LEU A 260 -1.60 11.73 -11.86
N ALA A 261 -1.94 10.76 -11.01
CA ALA A 261 -3.03 9.82 -11.27
C ALA A 261 -4.38 10.56 -11.45
N LEU A 262 -4.69 11.53 -10.57
CA LEU A 262 -5.91 12.34 -10.65
C LEU A 262 -5.97 13.19 -11.93
N GLN A 263 -4.85 13.74 -12.39
CA GLN A 263 -4.77 14.48 -13.65
C GLN A 263 -5.04 13.60 -14.88
N ARG A 264 -4.75 12.30 -14.78
CA ARG A 264 -4.97 11.31 -15.85
C ARG A 264 -6.36 10.68 -15.84
N GLY A 265 -7.17 11.07 -14.87
CA GLY A 265 -8.56 10.66 -14.77
C GLY A 265 -8.88 9.73 -13.63
N ALA A 266 -7.89 9.10 -12.99
CA ALA A 266 -8.04 8.22 -11.82
C ALA A 266 -9.36 7.45 -11.84
N ARG A 267 -9.48 6.51 -12.76
CA ARG A 267 -10.72 5.75 -13.00
C ARG A 267 -11.09 4.80 -11.87
N ASP A 268 -10.13 4.56 -10.98
CA ASP A 268 -10.29 3.78 -9.76
C ASP A 268 -9.88 4.59 -8.53
N ASN A 269 -10.08 4.00 -7.33
CA ASN A 269 -9.47 4.49 -6.10
C ASN A 269 -7.95 4.45 -6.25
N VAL A 270 -7.26 5.43 -5.69
CA VAL A 270 -5.81 5.57 -5.83
C VAL A 270 -5.18 5.72 -4.46
N THR A 271 -4.31 4.78 -4.12
CA THR A 271 -3.58 4.81 -2.85
C THR A 271 -2.09 4.68 -3.10
N ALA A 272 -1.30 5.55 -2.47
CA ALA A 272 0.14 5.52 -2.42
C ALA A 272 0.61 5.61 -0.96
N LEU A 273 1.47 4.69 -0.54
CA LEU A 273 2.14 4.70 0.74
C LEU A 273 3.64 4.59 0.49
N VAL A 274 4.38 5.65 0.80
CA VAL A 274 5.84 5.71 0.63
C VAL A 274 6.51 5.54 1.98
N VAL A 275 7.48 4.63 2.03
CA VAL A 275 8.27 4.33 3.22
C VAL A 275 9.74 4.48 2.87
N SER A 276 10.47 5.31 3.58
CA SER A 276 11.90 5.55 3.34
C SER A 276 12.73 5.25 4.58
N LEU A 277 13.92 4.67 4.35
CA LEU A 277 14.90 4.43 5.40
C LEU A 277 16.03 5.44 5.30
N THR A 278 16.11 6.34 6.27
CA THR A 278 17.22 7.31 6.36
C THR A 278 18.29 6.83 7.34
N ALA A 279 19.55 7.26 7.12
CA ALA A 279 20.58 7.10 8.15
C ALA A 279 20.24 8.05 9.31
N GLY A 280 20.25 7.54 10.53
CA GLY A 280 20.19 8.35 11.73
C GLY A 280 21.52 9.07 11.97
#